data_c56048ef8ec54beaecd7b2088a3502b2
#
_entry.id   c56048ef8ec54beaecd7b2088a3502b2
#
_cell.length_a   1.000
_cell.length_b   1.000
_cell.length_c   1.000
_cell.angle_alpha   90.00
_cell.angle_beta   90.00
_cell.angle_gamma   90.00
#
_symmetry.space_group_name_H-M   'P 1'
#
loop_
_entity.id
_entity.type
_entity.pdbx_description
1 polymer ?
#
loop_
_entity_poly.entity_id
_entity_poly.type
_entity_poly.pdbx_seq_one_letter_code
_entity_poly.pdbx_strand_id
1 'polypeptide(L)'
;METGTIHGETLAVPERVIVAPASGTFRPVEPGDLAAEVPVEQEQVIGFVEGKGHSTPVRSPFGGKLMGLLAHAGERVREGQPVAWLRCAH
;
A
#
# COMPACT_ATOMS: atom_id res chain seq x y z
N MET A 1 -30.75 2.70 11.04
CA MET A 1 -30.42 2.50 10.64
C MET A 1 -29.86 2.51 10.33
N GLU A 2 -29.70 2.66 10.57
CA GLU A 2 -29.11 2.47 10.09
C GLU A 2 -28.50 2.35 9.64
N THR A 3 -28.73 2.52 9.84
CA THR A 3 -28.07 2.34 9.32
C THR A 3 -27.36 2.18 8.96
N GLY A 4 -27.52 2.24 8.97
CA GLY A 4 -26.73 2.04 8.49
C GLY A 4 -25.97 1.82 8.34
N THR A 5 -25.97 1.85 8.60
CA THR A 5 -25.33 1.71 8.41
C THR A 5 -24.75 1.18 8.09
N ILE A 6 -24.87 1.03 8.18
CA ILE A 6 -24.45 0.68 7.89
C ILE A 6 -24.09 0.31 7.19
N HIS A 7 -24.33 0.37 7.14
CA HIS A 7 -24.06 0.07 6.56
C HIS A 7 -23.31 -0.27 6.05
N GLY A 8 -23.32 -0.34 6.10
CA GLY A 8 -22.73 -0.53 5.65
C GLY A 8 -21.96 -0.98 5.55
N GLU A 9 -21.90 -0.92 5.95
CA GLU A 9 -21.30 -1.17 5.92
C GLU A 9 -20.75 -1.84 5.86
N THR A 10 -20.95 -1.93 6.03
CA THR A 10 -20.56 -2.44 6.00
C THR A 10 -20.11 -3.22 5.63
N LEU A 11 -20.51 -3.76 6.00
CA LEU A 11 -19.98 -4.51 5.46
C LEU A 11 -18.96 -4.52 4.51
N ALA A 12 -18.54 -3.77 4.30
CA ALA A 12 -17.54 -3.45 3.33
C ALA A 12 -16.25 -4.14 3.62
N VAL A 13 -15.53 -4.54 2.60
CA VAL A 13 -14.21 -5.08 2.76
C VAL A 13 -13.31 -3.94 3.24
N PRO A 14 -12.59 -4.13 4.32
CA PRO A 14 -11.72 -3.07 4.81
C PRO A 14 -10.63 -2.75 3.80
N GLU A 15 -10.43 -1.47 3.59
CA GLU A 15 -9.38 -1.00 2.70
C GLU A 15 -8.38 -0.23 3.53
N ARG A 16 -7.10 -0.41 3.21
CA ARG A 16 -6.01 0.23 3.93
C ARG A 16 -5.04 0.81 2.95
N VAL A 17 -4.39 1.89 3.35
CA VAL A 17 -3.32 2.44 2.55
C VAL A 17 -1.99 2.09 3.20
N ILE A 18 -0.98 1.94 2.38
CA ILE A 18 0.39 1.77 2.82
C ILE A 18 1.08 3.08 2.53
N VAL A 19 1.76 3.61 3.54
CA VAL A 19 2.39 4.91 3.41
C VAL A 19 3.91 4.76 3.36
N ALA A 20 4.54 5.77 2.79
CA ALA A 20 6.00 5.78 2.69
C ALA A 20 6.61 5.92 4.09
N PRO A 21 7.57 5.08 4.43
CA PRO A 21 8.21 5.16 5.74
C PRO A 21 9.28 6.24 5.81
N ALA A 22 9.62 6.85 4.71
CA ALA A 22 10.66 7.86 4.66
C ALA A 22 10.46 8.68 3.40
N SER A 23 11.17 9.78 3.30
CA SER A 23 11.14 10.59 2.08
C SER A 23 12.21 10.10 1.12
N GLY A 24 11.91 10.11 -0.16
CA GLY A 24 12.85 9.69 -1.18
C GLY A 24 12.14 9.28 -2.45
N THR A 25 12.77 8.42 -3.21
CA THR A 25 12.24 7.96 -4.48
C THR A 25 11.63 6.58 -4.29
N PHE A 26 10.39 6.42 -4.71
CA PHE A 26 9.69 5.16 -4.52
C PHE A 26 10.03 4.18 -5.64
N ARG A 27 10.36 2.95 -5.23
CA ARG A 27 10.64 1.88 -6.18
C ARG A 27 9.87 0.64 -5.76
N PRO A 28 8.85 0.24 -6.51
CA PRO A 28 8.13 -1.00 -6.18
C PRO A 28 9.00 -2.21 -6.49
N VAL A 29 8.81 -3.28 -5.72
CA VAL A 29 9.59 -4.49 -5.93
C VAL A 29 9.20 -5.17 -7.21
N GLU A 30 7.94 -5.13 -7.54
CA GLU A 30 7.49 -5.72 -8.78
C GLU A 30 7.26 -4.63 -9.75
N PRO A 31 8.16 -4.42 -10.61
CA PRO A 31 7.95 -3.43 -11.59
C PRO A 31 6.87 -3.87 -12.45
N GLY A 32 6.11 -3.68 -12.67
CA GLY A 32 5.30 -4.06 -13.53
C GLY A 32 3.96 -3.93 -13.25
N ASP A 33 3.38 -4.80 -13.53
CA ASP A 33 2.02 -4.80 -13.72
C ASP A 33 1.28 -5.11 -12.48
N LEU A 34 0.81 -4.15 -11.83
CA LEU A 34 -0.06 -4.36 -10.70
C LEU A 34 -1.50 -4.23 -11.11
N ALA A 35 -1.77 -4.53 -12.36
CA ALA A 35 -3.14 -4.51 -12.83
C ALA A 35 -3.94 -5.62 -12.18
N ALA A 36 -3.27 -6.65 -11.73
CA ALA A 36 -3.97 -7.74 -11.11
C ALA A 36 -3.81 -7.65 -9.60
N GLU A 37 -4.80 -8.13 -8.89
CA GLU A 37 -4.73 -8.19 -7.45
C GLU A 37 -3.60 -9.12 -7.03
N VAL A 38 -2.72 -8.63 -6.19
CA VAL A 38 -1.54 -9.38 -5.77
C VAL A 38 -1.65 -9.70 -4.29
N PRO A 39 -1.58 -10.97 -3.91
CA PRO A 39 -1.63 -11.30 -2.48
C PRO A 39 -0.41 -10.76 -1.76
N VAL A 40 -0.64 -10.20 -0.59
CA VAL A 40 0.42 -9.62 0.21
C VAL A 40 0.24 -10.10 1.64
N GLU A 41 1.33 -10.50 2.26
CA GLU A 41 1.30 -10.90 3.65
C GLU A 41 1.72 -9.76 4.53
N GLN A 42 1.31 -9.81 5.78
CA GLN A 42 1.71 -8.81 6.74
C GLN A 42 3.23 -8.77 6.80
N GLU A 43 3.79 -7.57 6.79
CA GLU A 43 5.24 -7.31 6.83
C GLU A 43 5.96 -7.60 5.52
N GLN A 44 5.24 -7.99 4.49
CA GLN A 44 5.87 -8.22 3.21
C GLN A 44 6.35 -6.90 2.61
N VAL A 45 7.54 -6.93 2.03
CA VAL A 45 8.11 -5.75 1.39
C VAL A 45 7.48 -5.57 0.02
N ILE A 46 6.89 -4.41 -0.22
CA ILE A 46 6.24 -4.14 -1.50
C ILE A 46 7.03 -3.13 -2.32
N GLY A 47 8.06 -2.56 -1.75
CA GLY A 47 8.87 -1.60 -2.48
C GLY A 47 9.91 -1.01 -1.55
N PHE A 48 10.59 0.00 -2.04
CA PHE A 48 11.63 0.70 -1.29
C PHE A 48 11.49 2.19 -1.54
N VAL A 49 11.90 2.97 -0.56
CA VAL A 49 12.05 4.40 -0.73
C VAL A 49 13.54 4.68 -0.63
N GLU A 50 14.12 5.17 -1.72
CA GLU A 50 15.55 5.38 -1.81
C GLU A 50 15.88 6.84 -1.59
N GLY A 51 16.76 7.10 -0.66
CA GLY A 51 17.25 8.42 -0.39
C GLY A 51 18.75 8.44 -0.55
N LYS A 52 19.36 9.53 -0.12
CA LYS A 52 20.81 9.64 -0.20
C LYS A 52 21.43 8.64 0.73
N GLY A 53 22.14 7.68 0.17
CA GLY A 53 22.90 6.75 0.95
C GLY A 53 22.10 5.72 1.69
N HIS A 54 20.82 5.59 1.43
CA HIS A 54 20.03 4.59 2.13
C HIS A 54 18.81 4.18 1.31
N SER A 55 18.29 3.02 1.65
CA SER A 55 17.11 2.47 1.01
C SER A 55 16.24 1.89 2.11
N THR A 56 15.03 2.37 2.22
CA THR A 56 14.12 1.98 3.30
C THR A 56 13.03 1.10 2.73
N PRO A 57 12.87 -0.13 3.24
CA PRO A 57 11.81 -0.99 2.72
C PRO A 57 10.44 -0.49 3.11
N VAL A 58 9.52 -0.61 2.18
CA VAL A 58 8.11 -0.30 2.42
C VAL A 58 7.44 -1.63 2.68
N ARG A 59 7.00 -1.84 3.91
CA ARG A 59 6.37 -3.10 4.29
C ARG A 59 4.89 -2.89 4.46
N SER A 60 4.14 -3.87 4.05
CA SER A 60 2.70 -3.82 4.26
C SER A 60 2.40 -4.14 5.72
N PRO A 61 1.77 -3.26 6.46
CA PRO A 61 1.40 -3.59 7.84
C PRO A 61 0.23 -4.54 7.93
N PHE A 62 -0.38 -4.86 6.80
CA PHE A 62 -1.57 -5.69 6.78
C PHE A 62 -1.43 -6.80 5.76
N GLY A 63 -2.07 -7.93 6.02
CA GLY A 63 -2.22 -8.95 5.01
C GLY A 63 -3.47 -8.71 4.19
N GLY A 64 -3.45 -9.09 2.93
CA GLY A 64 -4.59 -8.90 2.07
C GLY A 64 -4.18 -8.95 0.61
N LYS A 65 -4.90 -8.20 -0.21
CA LYS A 65 -4.59 -8.11 -1.62
C LYS A 65 -4.21 -6.69 -1.96
N LEU A 66 -3.06 -6.54 -2.59
CA LEU A 66 -2.61 -5.25 -3.06
C LEU A 66 -3.42 -4.91 -4.31
N MET A 67 -4.17 -3.84 -4.23
CA MET A 67 -5.10 -3.47 -5.29
C MET A 67 -4.50 -2.49 -6.27
N GLY A 68 -3.54 -1.70 -5.84
CA GLY A 68 -2.91 -0.77 -6.77
C GLY A 68 -1.87 0.09 -6.09
N LEU A 69 -1.06 0.72 -6.92
CA LEU A 69 -0.09 1.68 -6.46
C LEU A 69 -0.68 3.08 -6.58
N LEU A 70 -0.40 3.91 -5.60
CA LEU A 70 -0.80 5.31 -5.61
C LEU A 70 0.37 6.20 -5.97
N ALA A 71 1.58 5.66 -5.94
CA ALA A 71 2.77 6.37 -6.38
C ALA A 71 3.39 5.59 -7.52
N HIS A 72 4.01 6.32 -8.43
CA HIS A 72 4.64 5.71 -9.60
C HIS A 72 6.08 5.31 -9.27
N ALA A 73 6.59 4.33 -10.01
CA ALA A 73 8.00 3.98 -9.90
C ALA A 73 8.83 5.21 -10.23
N GLY A 74 9.78 5.53 -9.37
CA GLY A 74 10.63 6.70 -9.57
C GLY A 74 10.05 8.00 -9.08
N GLU A 75 8.85 7.99 -8.54
CA GLU A 75 8.23 9.20 -8.03
C GLU A 75 8.85 9.59 -6.69
N ARG A 76 9.03 10.90 -6.48
CA ARG A 76 9.47 11.41 -5.18
C ARG A 76 8.29 11.39 -4.22
N VAL A 77 8.50 10.78 -3.07
CA VAL A 77 7.45 10.68 -2.06
C VAL A 77 7.95 11.25 -0.76
N ARG A 78 7.02 11.61 0.09
CA ARG A 78 7.31 12.09 1.43
C ARG A 78 6.92 11.04 2.45
N GLU A 79 7.59 11.07 3.58
CA GLU A 79 7.22 10.20 4.68
C GLU A 79 5.74 10.40 5.01
N GLY A 80 5.00 9.32 5.12
CA GLY A 80 3.57 9.37 5.39
C GLY A 80 2.69 9.47 4.17
N GLN A 81 3.28 9.67 3.00
CA GLN A 81 2.50 9.77 1.78
C GLN A 81 1.98 8.39 1.38
N PRO A 82 0.69 8.26 1.02
CA PRO A 82 0.19 6.98 0.56
C PRO A 82 0.88 6.55 -0.74
N VAL A 83 1.33 5.31 -0.79
CA VAL A 83 2.01 4.80 -1.98
C VAL A 83 1.30 3.59 -2.58
N ALA A 84 0.42 2.94 -1.82
CA ALA A 84 -0.29 1.78 -2.32
C ALA A 84 -1.53 1.56 -1.46
N TRP A 85 -2.44 0.74 -1.95
CA TRP A 85 -3.60 0.40 -1.14
C TRP A 85 -3.95 -1.06 -1.34
N LEU A 86 -4.57 -1.61 -0.32
CA LEU A 86 -4.93 -3.02 -0.35
C LEU A 86 -6.27 -3.24 0.33
N ARG A 87 -6.85 -4.38 0.05
CA ARG A 87 -8.03 -4.86 0.74
C ARG A 87 -7.58 -5.95 1.68
N CYS A 88 -7.92 -5.76 2.94
CA CYS A 88 -7.56 -6.73 3.94
C CYS A 88 -8.52 -7.89 3.88
N ALA A 89 -7.95 -9.08 3.95
CA ALA A 89 -8.79 -10.26 4.00
C ALA A 89 -9.19 -10.51 5.43
N HIS A 90 -10.26 -11.10 5.59
CA HIS A 90 -10.59 -11.62 6.88
C HIS A 90 -11.65 -12.56 6.87
#